data_54d9170ce5b5352733d244095ea48f40
#
_entry.id   54d9170ce5b5352733d244095ea48f40
#
_cell.length_a   1.000
_cell.length_b   1.000
_cell.length_c   1.000
_cell.angle_alpha   90.00
_cell.angle_beta   90.00
_cell.angle_gamma   90.00
#
_symmetry.space_group_name_H-M   'P 1'
#
loop_
_entity.id
_entity.type
_entity.pdbx_description
1 polymer ?
#
loop_
_entity_poly.entity_id
_entity_poly.type
_entity_poly.pdbx_seq_one_letter_code
_entity_poly.pdbx_strand_id
1 'polypeptide(L)'
;MYPGATHSRFAHSLGVLFVMDKISDTLIQQGHLDKNDKQKLRLAALLHDIGHYPFSHVLEGVYLEGYGEKAKHDKISAELIRKTSIGEEISKKGIDPEEIASILEKRSDPLFSFLLSSDLDVDKIDYLLRDARNTGVSYGYVDVDRLLRTITVDDKKARLVVLDKGKQAIENFLVSRYHMFSTVYYHKSVAAFELVFKLLTKALLEKHIPGLKEILEMNETKYMHFDDYNVWSTIQKKCSNDTKPFLKELSKMLCNHHPVKLTFEEPSLSAQESDKRKLILRLIRRKAQIELLSKTAKIEPYWILFAEPPPIEILVSKEPEETLLIEKDGAFTPLREDNTSIVHLLTQYTYVSPRVYTKDDSYKERLRGAISKCYGM
;
A
#
# COMPACT_ATOMS: atom_id res chain seq x y z
N MET A 1 -1.74 -16.41 8.80
CA MET A 1 -2.79 -15.71 9.52
C MET A 1 -4.11 -15.76 8.73
N TYR A 2 -4.07 -15.52 7.45
CA TYR A 2 -5.20 -15.65 6.52
C TYR A 2 -4.90 -16.74 5.50
N PRO A 3 -5.20 -18.02 5.78
CA PRO A 3 -4.78 -19.14 4.94
C PRO A 3 -5.42 -19.13 3.54
N GLY A 4 -6.56 -18.44 3.38
CA GLY A 4 -7.22 -18.26 2.09
C GLY A 4 -6.63 -17.13 1.22
N ALA A 5 -5.73 -16.31 1.75
CA ALA A 5 -5.11 -15.19 1.02
C ALA A 5 -3.97 -15.69 0.12
N THR A 6 -4.31 -16.48 -0.90
CA THR A 6 -3.39 -17.11 -1.86
C THR A 6 -3.59 -16.61 -3.29
N HIS A 7 -4.43 -15.60 -3.49
CA HIS A 7 -4.67 -14.99 -4.77
C HIS A 7 -3.43 -14.27 -5.31
N SER A 8 -3.29 -14.26 -6.62
CA SER A 8 -2.13 -13.68 -7.31
C SER A 8 -2.37 -12.25 -7.75
N ARG A 9 -1.29 -11.50 -7.99
CA ARG A 9 -1.34 -10.20 -8.66
C ARG A 9 -1.99 -10.27 -10.02
N PHE A 10 -1.74 -11.34 -10.77
CA PHE A 10 -2.39 -11.55 -12.06
C PHE A 10 -3.92 -11.61 -11.94
N ALA A 11 -4.44 -12.31 -10.92
CA ALA A 11 -5.87 -12.34 -10.67
C ALA A 11 -6.43 -10.96 -10.29
N HIS A 12 -5.65 -10.16 -9.54
CA HIS A 12 -5.96 -8.77 -9.23
C HIS A 12 -5.97 -7.91 -10.50
N SER A 13 -4.93 -7.95 -11.33
CA SER A 13 -4.87 -7.18 -12.58
C SER A 13 -6.04 -7.46 -13.52
N LEU A 14 -6.51 -8.73 -13.60
CA LEU A 14 -7.71 -9.07 -14.35
C LEU A 14 -8.98 -8.49 -13.72
N GLY A 15 -9.04 -8.41 -12.39
CA GLY A 15 -10.16 -7.78 -11.69
C GLY A 15 -10.18 -6.27 -11.90
N VAL A 16 -9.04 -5.61 -11.81
CA VAL A 16 -8.90 -4.16 -12.09
C VAL A 16 -9.30 -3.86 -13.53
N LEU A 17 -8.84 -4.68 -14.50
CA LEU A 17 -9.29 -4.61 -15.89
C LEU A 17 -10.82 -4.71 -16.02
N PHE A 18 -11.45 -5.66 -15.30
CA PHE A 18 -12.89 -5.85 -15.33
C PHE A 18 -13.65 -4.64 -14.77
N VAL A 19 -13.20 -4.09 -13.65
CA VAL A 19 -13.80 -2.89 -13.05
C VAL A 19 -13.63 -1.69 -13.99
N MET A 20 -12.43 -1.53 -14.58
CA MET A 20 -12.17 -0.47 -15.56
C MET A 20 -13.06 -0.59 -16.80
N ASP A 21 -13.31 -1.79 -17.29
CA ASP A 21 -14.22 -2.04 -18.40
C ASP A 21 -15.64 -1.53 -18.10
N LYS A 22 -16.13 -1.83 -16.89
CA LYS A 22 -17.47 -1.43 -16.43
C LYS A 22 -17.61 0.08 -16.23
N ILE A 23 -16.64 0.71 -15.56
CA ILE A 23 -16.69 2.15 -15.34
C ILE A 23 -16.56 2.93 -16.65
N SER A 24 -15.70 2.46 -17.58
CA SER A 24 -15.56 3.07 -18.90
C SER A 24 -16.85 3.00 -19.70
N ASP A 25 -17.59 1.87 -19.66
CA ASP A 25 -18.90 1.78 -20.33
C ASP A 25 -19.92 2.78 -19.77
N THR A 26 -19.93 2.97 -18.45
CA THR A 26 -20.78 3.99 -17.80
C THR A 26 -20.41 5.40 -18.30
N LEU A 27 -19.12 5.72 -18.32
CA LEU A 27 -18.64 7.05 -18.73
C LEU A 27 -18.80 7.31 -20.24
N ILE A 28 -18.71 6.27 -21.09
CA ILE A 28 -19.02 6.37 -22.53
C ILE A 28 -20.49 6.67 -22.75
N GLN A 29 -21.40 5.98 -22.03
CA GLN A 29 -22.84 6.27 -22.11
C GLN A 29 -23.21 7.69 -21.68
N GLN A 30 -22.39 8.29 -20.82
CA GLN A 30 -22.53 9.69 -20.36
C GLN A 30 -21.84 10.70 -21.30
N GLY A 31 -21.04 10.24 -22.28
CA GLY A 31 -20.32 11.08 -23.23
C GLY A 31 -18.98 11.64 -22.74
N HIS A 32 -18.46 11.14 -21.61
CA HIS A 32 -17.18 11.59 -21.03
C HIS A 32 -15.95 10.85 -21.56
N LEU A 33 -16.13 9.66 -22.12
CA LEU A 33 -15.08 8.84 -22.74
C LEU A 33 -15.53 8.33 -24.12
N ASP A 34 -14.57 7.98 -24.94
CA ASP A 34 -14.79 7.26 -26.19
C ASP A 34 -14.28 5.80 -26.12
N LYS A 35 -14.44 5.06 -27.23
CA LYS A 35 -13.97 3.65 -27.33
C LYS A 35 -12.46 3.53 -27.32
N ASN A 36 -11.74 4.52 -27.81
CA ASN A 36 -10.28 4.53 -27.85
C ASN A 36 -9.73 4.77 -26.43
N ASP A 37 -10.33 5.72 -25.69
CA ASP A 37 -10.04 5.95 -24.27
C ASP A 37 -10.24 4.69 -23.45
N LYS A 38 -11.37 3.99 -23.65
CA LYS A 38 -11.64 2.71 -23.00
C LYS A 38 -10.55 1.68 -23.25
N GLN A 39 -10.04 1.58 -24.48
CA GLN A 39 -8.96 0.63 -24.79
C GLN A 39 -7.67 0.97 -24.06
N LYS A 40 -7.27 2.24 -24.03
CA LYS A 40 -6.09 2.72 -23.31
C LYS A 40 -6.23 2.47 -21.79
N LEU A 41 -7.35 2.84 -21.22
CA LEU A 41 -7.63 2.64 -19.79
C LEU A 41 -7.64 1.15 -19.40
N ARG A 42 -8.17 0.27 -20.21
CA ARG A 42 -8.13 -1.18 -20.01
C ARG A 42 -6.70 -1.70 -19.99
N LEU A 43 -5.85 -1.24 -20.91
CA LEU A 43 -4.43 -1.63 -20.95
C LEU A 43 -3.70 -1.09 -19.72
N ALA A 44 -3.92 0.17 -19.38
CA ALA A 44 -3.33 0.75 -18.18
C ALA A 44 -3.76 -0.02 -16.91
N ALA A 45 -5.04 -0.35 -16.77
CA ALA A 45 -5.57 -1.16 -15.67
C ALA A 45 -4.97 -2.57 -15.59
N LEU A 46 -4.76 -3.23 -16.74
CA LEU A 46 -4.14 -4.56 -16.78
C LEU A 46 -2.67 -4.51 -16.38
N LEU A 47 -1.97 -3.45 -16.74
CA LEU A 47 -0.51 -3.34 -16.65
C LEU A 47 -0.01 -2.47 -15.48
N HIS A 48 -0.91 -1.89 -14.66
CA HIS A 48 -0.52 -0.95 -13.61
C HIS A 48 0.48 -1.54 -12.62
N ASP A 49 0.35 -2.83 -12.31
CA ASP A 49 1.08 -3.55 -11.26
C ASP A 49 2.27 -4.39 -11.76
N ILE A 50 2.57 -4.39 -13.08
CA ILE A 50 3.65 -5.26 -13.62
C ILE A 50 5.05 -4.89 -13.11
N GLY A 51 5.25 -3.66 -12.69
CA GLY A 51 6.50 -3.15 -12.12
C GLY A 51 6.66 -3.38 -10.62
N HIS A 52 5.75 -4.10 -9.98
CA HIS A 52 5.89 -4.38 -8.56
C HIS A 52 7.10 -5.25 -8.26
N TYR A 53 7.78 -4.89 -7.18
CA TYR A 53 8.87 -5.69 -6.63
C TYR A 53 8.35 -7.01 -6.06
N PRO A 54 9.22 -8.03 -5.94
CA PRO A 54 8.95 -9.20 -5.11
C PRO A 54 8.49 -8.77 -3.70
N PHE A 55 7.50 -9.45 -3.14
CA PHE A 55 6.85 -9.07 -1.88
C PHE A 55 6.29 -7.64 -1.86
N SER A 56 6.06 -7.05 -3.04
CA SER A 56 5.29 -5.82 -3.23
C SER A 56 5.78 -4.63 -2.41
N HIS A 57 4.89 -4.00 -1.68
CA HIS A 57 5.16 -2.77 -0.92
C HIS A 57 6.22 -2.93 0.17
N VAL A 58 6.48 -4.16 0.65
CA VAL A 58 7.51 -4.39 1.68
C VAL A 58 8.89 -4.14 1.10
N LEU A 59 9.18 -4.74 -0.06
CA LEU A 59 10.47 -4.54 -0.73
C LEU A 59 10.53 -3.16 -1.41
N GLU A 60 9.44 -2.70 -2.02
CA GLU A 60 9.32 -1.32 -2.53
C GLU A 60 9.71 -0.30 -1.46
N GLY A 61 9.21 -0.45 -0.22
CA GLY A 61 9.59 0.42 0.89
C GLY A 61 11.10 0.46 1.16
N VAL A 62 11.81 -0.65 0.95
CA VAL A 62 13.28 -0.69 1.08
C VAL A 62 13.94 0.11 -0.05
N TYR A 63 13.45 -0.01 -1.28
CA TYR A 63 13.96 0.76 -2.42
C TYR A 63 13.65 2.26 -2.30
N LEU A 64 12.45 2.61 -1.86
CA LEU A 64 12.05 4.00 -1.63
C LEU A 64 12.94 4.68 -0.58
N GLU A 65 13.33 3.99 0.48
CA GLU A 65 14.28 4.52 1.47
C GLU A 65 15.67 4.80 0.87
N GLY A 66 16.10 4.00 -0.11
CA GLY A 66 17.43 4.14 -0.74
C GLY A 66 17.46 5.08 -1.94
N TYR A 67 16.39 5.07 -2.76
CA TYR A 67 16.37 5.70 -4.08
C TYR A 67 15.25 6.73 -4.28
N GLY A 68 14.36 6.91 -3.29
CA GLY A 68 13.24 7.86 -3.34
C GLY A 68 12.19 7.50 -4.40
N GLU A 69 11.44 8.51 -4.83
CA GLU A 69 10.30 8.39 -5.76
C GLU A 69 10.62 7.68 -7.10
N LYS A 70 11.89 7.62 -7.49
CA LYS A 70 12.32 6.91 -8.71
C LYS A 70 12.09 5.40 -8.62
N ALA A 71 11.99 4.88 -7.40
CA ALA A 71 11.79 3.46 -7.12
C ALA A 71 10.31 3.06 -7.00
N LYS A 72 9.37 3.94 -7.27
CA LYS A 72 7.94 3.58 -7.29
C LYS A 72 7.64 2.56 -8.39
N HIS A 73 6.83 1.57 -8.04
CA HIS A 73 6.42 0.51 -8.99
C HIS A 73 5.71 1.07 -10.23
N ASP A 74 4.95 2.17 -10.13
CA ASP A 74 4.32 2.83 -11.28
C ASP A 74 5.35 3.20 -12.35
N LYS A 75 6.50 3.74 -11.94
CA LYS A 75 7.60 4.11 -12.84
C LYS A 75 8.29 2.89 -13.44
N ILE A 76 8.44 1.82 -12.65
CA ILE A 76 8.98 0.56 -13.18
C ILE A 76 8.00 -0.04 -14.19
N SER A 77 6.69 -0.03 -13.91
CA SER A 77 5.65 -0.48 -14.85
C SER A 77 5.73 0.29 -16.17
N ALA A 78 5.84 1.61 -16.12
CA ALA A 78 5.99 2.45 -17.31
C ALA A 78 7.27 2.13 -18.11
N GLU A 79 8.40 1.93 -17.41
CA GLU A 79 9.66 1.53 -18.07
C GLU A 79 9.58 0.14 -18.73
N LEU A 80 8.92 -0.81 -18.10
CA LEU A 80 8.68 -2.14 -18.70
C LEU A 80 7.83 -2.03 -19.97
N ILE A 81 6.78 -1.22 -19.96
CA ILE A 81 5.96 -0.97 -21.14
C ILE A 81 6.80 -0.38 -22.29
N ARG A 82 7.70 0.57 -21.99
CA ARG A 82 8.55 1.21 -23.00
C ARG A 82 9.61 0.31 -23.60
N LYS A 83 10.17 -0.62 -22.81
CA LYS A 83 11.43 -1.30 -23.13
C LYS A 83 11.31 -2.79 -23.43
N THR A 84 10.12 -3.38 -23.28
CA THR A 84 9.95 -4.83 -23.42
C THR A 84 8.99 -5.19 -24.56
N SER A 85 8.85 -6.48 -24.82
CA SER A 85 7.90 -7.03 -25.78
C SER A 85 6.44 -6.59 -25.53
N ILE A 86 6.12 -6.14 -24.28
CA ILE A 86 4.79 -5.59 -23.96
C ILE A 86 4.48 -4.37 -24.81
N GLY A 87 5.43 -3.43 -24.93
CA GLY A 87 5.26 -2.24 -25.79
C GLY A 87 5.11 -2.60 -27.27
N GLU A 88 5.85 -3.59 -27.75
CA GLU A 88 5.71 -4.09 -29.10
C GLU A 88 4.30 -4.66 -29.38
N GLU A 89 3.77 -5.45 -28.43
CA GLU A 89 2.41 -6.01 -28.56
C GLU A 89 1.31 -4.94 -28.50
N ILE A 90 1.49 -3.90 -27.67
CA ILE A 90 0.60 -2.73 -27.64
C ILE A 90 0.64 -1.99 -28.99
N SER A 91 1.83 -1.75 -29.54
CA SER A 91 2.01 -1.08 -30.84
C SER A 91 1.36 -1.85 -32.00
N LYS A 92 1.41 -3.17 -31.99
CA LYS A 92 0.73 -4.03 -32.99
C LYS A 92 -0.80 -3.87 -32.98
N LYS A 93 -1.37 -3.34 -31.88
CA LYS A 93 -2.80 -3.01 -31.78
C LYS A 93 -3.13 -1.57 -32.17
N GLY A 94 -2.14 -0.82 -32.65
CA GLY A 94 -2.30 0.56 -33.10
C GLY A 94 -2.39 1.59 -31.95
N ILE A 95 -1.90 1.22 -30.75
CA ILE A 95 -1.84 2.10 -29.58
C ILE A 95 -0.37 2.43 -29.31
N ASP A 96 -0.08 3.69 -29.00
CA ASP A 96 1.27 4.10 -28.59
C ASP A 96 1.54 3.63 -27.14
N PRO A 97 2.59 2.82 -26.91
CA PRO A 97 3.00 2.43 -25.57
C PRO A 97 3.26 3.60 -24.61
N GLU A 98 3.72 4.75 -25.14
CA GLU A 98 3.96 5.94 -24.32
C GLU A 98 2.66 6.53 -23.77
N GLU A 99 1.53 6.41 -24.46
CA GLU A 99 0.23 6.83 -23.91
C GLU A 99 -0.12 6.02 -22.66
N ILE A 100 0.09 4.69 -22.68
CA ILE A 100 -0.17 3.82 -21.54
C ILE A 100 0.80 4.11 -20.38
N ALA A 101 2.09 4.23 -20.68
CA ALA A 101 3.11 4.58 -19.71
C ALA A 101 2.82 5.94 -19.04
N SER A 102 2.39 6.93 -19.82
CA SER A 102 2.03 8.26 -19.31
C SER A 102 0.81 8.24 -18.38
N ILE A 103 -0.17 7.35 -18.62
CA ILE A 103 -1.30 7.15 -17.71
C ILE A 103 -0.80 6.65 -16.34
N LEU A 104 0.07 5.63 -16.33
CA LEU A 104 0.63 5.08 -15.08
C LEU A 104 1.47 6.10 -14.31
N GLU A 105 2.21 6.94 -15.00
CA GLU A 105 3.02 8.02 -14.41
C GLU A 105 2.23 9.29 -14.07
N LYS A 106 0.91 9.29 -14.27
CA LYS A 106 0.00 10.45 -14.03
C LYS A 106 0.40 11.68 -14.86
N ARG A 107 0.89 11.48 -16.08
CA ARG A 107 1.27 12.53 -17.05
C ARG A 107 0.30 12.66 -18.22
N SER A 108 -0.82 11.96 -18.16
CA SER A 108 -1.90 11.97 -19.15
C SER A 108 -3.08 12.84 -18.70
N ASP A 109 -4.23 12.63 -19.34
CA ASP A 109 -5.50 13.24 -18.90
C ASP A 109 -5.74 12.99 -17.39
N PRO A 110 -6.06 14.03 -16.61
CA PRO A 110 -6.32 13.88 -15.18
C PRO A 110 -7.41 12.85 -14.87
N LEU A 111 -8.46 12.73 -15.68
CA LEU A 111 -9.52 11.75 -15.48
C LEU A 111 -8.97 10.32 -15.51
N PHE A 112 -8.04 10.01 -16.42
CA PHE A 112 -7.42 8.68 -16.51
C PHE A 112 -6.63 8.35 -15.24
N SER A 113 -5.91 9.35 -14.72
CA SER A 113 -5.18 9.21 -13.46
C SER A 113 -6.12 9.00 -12.28
N PHE A 114 -7.25 9.70 -12.23
CA PHE A 114 -8.26 9.52 -11.18
C PHE A 114 -8.90 8.13 -11.22
N LEU A 115 -9.17 7.60 -12.39
CA LEU A 115 -9.74 6.25 -12.53
C LEU A 115 -8.80 5.16 -12.02
N LEU A 116 -7.48 5.35 -12.10
CA LEU A 116 -6.47 4.38 -11.67
C LEU A 116 -5.92 4.61 -10.26
N SER A 117 -5.88 5.86 -9.78
CA SER A 117 -5.22 6.20 -8.52
C SER A 117 -5.80 7.45 -7.90
N SER A 118 -6.88 7.30 -7.14
CA SER A 118 -7.57 8.38 -6.41
C SER A 118 -8.17 7.86 -5.10
N ASP A 119 -9.06 8.62 -4.47
CA ASP A 119 -9.84 8.13 -3.31
C ASP A 119 -10.81 7.01 -3.70
N LEU A 120 -11.37 7.07 -4.90
CA LEU A 120 -12.22 6.04 -5.51
C LEU A 120 -11.64 5.67 -6.88
N ASP A 121 -10.95 4.55 -6.96
CA ASP A 121 -10.35 4.03 -8.18
C ASP A 121 -10.61 2.53 -8.37
N VAL A 122 -10.31 2.05 -9.57
CA VAL A 122 -10.57 0.65 -9.96
C VAL A 122 -9.67 -0.33 -9.23
N ASP A 123 -8.44 0.06 -8.86
CA ASP A 123 -7.50 -0.72 -8.09
C ASP A 123 -8.07 -1.00 -6.69
N LYS A 124 -8.49 0.05 -5.98
CA LYS A 124 -9.10 -0.05 -4.64
C LYS A 124 -10.39 -0.86 -4.63
N ILE A 125 -11.22 -0.70 -5.65
CA ILE A 125 -12.47 -1.48 -5.79
C ILE A 125 -12.16 -2.97 -5.88
N ASP A 126 -11.20 -3.39 -6.71
CA ASP A 126 -10.86 -4.80 -6.83
C ASP A 126 -10.20 -5.35 -5.57
N TYR A 127 -9.12 -4.71 -5.07
CA TYR A 127 -8.38 -5.30 -3.97
C TYR A 127 -9.21 -5.39 -2.68
N LEU A 128 -10.06 -4.41 -2.37
CA LEU A 128 -10.90 -4.50 -1.16
C LEU A 128 -11.83 -5.71 -1.20
N LEU A 129 -12.52 -5.93 -2.32
CA LEU A 129 -13.41 -7.08 -2.48
C LEU A 129 -12.64 -8.41 -2.50
N ARG A 130 -11.56 -8.46 -3.26
CA ARG A 130 -10.72 -9.65 -3.43
C ARG A 130 -10.10 -10.06 -2.11
N ASP A 131 -9.51 -9.13 -1.41
CA ASP A 131 -8.85 -9.39 -0.13
C ASP A 131 -9.85 -9.76 0.96
N ALA A 132 -10.99 -9.07 1.05
CA ALA A 132 -12.05 -9.46 1.98
C ALA A 132 -12.50 -10.89 1.76
N ARG A 133 -12.76 -11.27 0.51
CA ARG A 133 -13.16 -12.63 0.15
C ARG A 133 -12.09 -13.67 0.50
N ASN A 134 -10.83 -13.41 0.16
CA ASN A 134 -9.74 -14.37 0.36
C ASN A 134 -9.24 -14.44 1.81
N THR A 135 -9.38 -13.36 2.58
CA THR A 135 -9.05 -13.33 4.01
C THR A 135 -10.21 -13.83 4.88
N GLY A 136 -11.43 -13.88 4.34
CA GLY A 136 -12.64 -14.29 5.07
C GLY A 136 -13.18 -13.22 6.02
N VAL A 137 -12.82 -11.95 5.83
CA VAL A 137 -13.33 -10.84 6.65
C VAL A 137 -14.50 -10.14 5.95
N SER A 138 -15.45 -9.63 6.71
CA SER A 138 -16.65 -8.97 6.18
C SER A 138 -16.46 -7.48 5.88
N TYR A 139 -15.33 -6.89 6.28
CA TYR A 139 -15.15 -5.43 6.24
C TYR A 139 -15.00 -4.83 4.83
N GLY A 140 -14.54 -5.59 3.85
CA GLY A 140 -14.28 -5.10 2.49
C GLY A 140 -15.44 -5.29 1.51
N TYR A 141 -16.62 -5.71 1.95
CA TYR A 141 -17.77 -5.84 1.06
C TYR A 141 -18.44 -4.49 0.81
N VAL A 142 -18.45 -4.11 -0.47
CA VAL A 142 -19.01 -2.83 -0.95
C VAL A 142 -19.97 -3.07 -2.10
N ASP A 143 -20.97 -2.19 -2.25
CA ASP A 143 -21.92 -2.23 -3.36
C ASP A 143 -21.29 -1.58 -4.61
N VAL A 144 -20.50 -2.37 -5.34
CA VAL A 144 -19.80 -1.89 -6.54
C VAL A 144 -20.77 -1.48 -7.64
N ASP A 145 -21.86 -2.22 -7.84
CA ASP A 145 -22.85 -1.89 -8.88
C ASP A 145 -23.49 -0.53 -8.60
N ARG A 146 -23.77 -0.23 -7.35
CA ARG A 146 -24.28 1.09 -6.95
C ARG A 146 -23.25 2.18 -7.18
N LEU A 147 -21.99 1.95 -6.79
CA LEU A 147 -20.90 2.90 -7.04
C LEU A 147 -20.77 3.21 -8.54
N LEU A 148 -20.63 2.18 -9.38
CA LEU A 148 -20.42 2.36 -10.82
C LEU A 148 -21.59 3.06 -11.52
N ARG A 149 -22.84 2.86 -11.05
CA ARG A 149 -24.03 3.52 -11.61
C ARG A 149 -24.23 4.96 -11.12
N THR A 150 -23.48 5.37 -10.11
CA THR A 150 -23.63 6.70 -9.50
C THR A 150 -22.39 7.57 -9.66
N ILE A 151 -21.45 7.14 -10.49
CA ILE A 151 -20.28 7.93 -10.86
C ILE A 151 -20.57 8.72 -12.12
N THR A 152 -20.07 9.95 -12.16
CA THR A 152 -20.01 10.83 -13.32
C THR A 152 -18.73 11.66 -13.28
N VAL A 153 -18.58 12.66 -14.14
CA VAL A 153 -17.38 13.50 -14.26
C VAL A 153 -17.75 14.97 -14.17
N ASP A 154 -16.96 15.77 -13.48
CA ASP A 154 -16.92 17.20 -13.63
C ASP A 154 -16.03 17.55 -14.84
N ASP A 155 -16.63 17.83 -16.00
CA ASP A 155 -15.91 18.13 -17.25
C ASP A 155 -14.98 19.33 -17.13
N LYS A 156 -15.30 20.30 -16.25
CA LYS A 156 -14.46 21.49 -16.06
C LYS A 156 -13.14 21.19 -15.37
N LYS A 157 -13.13 20.17 -14.55
CA LYS A 157 -11.98 19.80 -13.72
C LYS A 157 -11.44 18.39 -14.01
N ALA A 158 -12.04 17.68 -14.97
CA ALA A 158 -11.72 16.29 -15.30
C ALA A 158 -11.64 15.39 -14.04
N ARG A 159 -12.65 15.49 -13.15
CA ARG A 159 -12.67 14.76 -11.87
C ARG A 159 -13.83 13.81 -11.79
N LEU A 160 -13.62 12.71 -11.07
CA LEU A 160 -14.72 11.84 -10.67
C LEU A 160 -15.64 12.52 -9.66
N VAL A 161 -16.92 12.35 -9.90
CA VAL A 161 -18.01 12.85 -9.06
C VAL A 161 -18.91 11.68 -8.71
N VAL A 162 -19.32 11.58 -7.46
CA VAL A 162 -20.39 10.66 -7.04
C VAL A 162 -21.68 11.43 -6.94
N LEU A 163 -22.73 10.97 -7.61
CA LEU A 163 -24.06 11.54 -7.49
C LEU A 163 -24.61 11.36 -6.08
N ASP A 164 -25.45 12.26 -5.58
CA ASP A 164 -26.02 12.20 -4.21
C ASP A 164 -26.67 10.85 -3.87
N LYS A 165 -27.37 10.25 -4.84
CA LYS A 165 -27.94 8.88 -4.69
C LYS A 165 -26.91 7.78 -4.48
N GLY A 166 -25.61 8.03 -4.70
CA GLY A 166 -24.49 7.12 -4.46
C GLY A 166 -23.76 7.37 -3.14
N LYS A 167 -24.16 8.40 -2.37
CA LYS A 167 -23.46 8.84 -1.17
C LYS A 167 -23.20 7.71 -0.17
N GLN A 168 -24.21 6.93 0.18
CA GLN A 168 -24.06 5.82 1.13
C GLN A 168 -23.12 4.73 0.61
N ALA A 169 -23.08 4.52 -0.70
CA ALA A 169 -22.19 3.52 -1.29
C ALA A 169 -20.71 3.96 -1.21
N ILE A 170 -20.42 5.25 -1.49
CA ILE A 170 -19.05 5.76 -1.35
C ILE A 170 -18.62 5.85 0.12
N GLU A 171 -19.50 6.23 1.02
CA GLU A 171 -19.21 6.23 2.46
C GLU A 171 -18.86 4.82 2.95
N ASN A 172 -19.67 3.82 2.58
CA ASN A 172 -19.37 2.42 2.89
C ASN A 172 -18.02 1.99 2.31
N PHE A 173 -17.72 2.32 1.06
CA PHE A 173 -16.45 2.00 0.41
C PHE A 173 -15.24 2.55 1.19
N LEU A 174 -15.28 3.82 1.57
CA LEU A 174 -14.20 4.48 2.30
C LEU A 174 -14.04 3.93 3.72
N VAL A 175 -15.14 3.67 4.42
CA VAL A 175 -15.13 3.05 5.75
C VAL A 175 -14.64 1.59 5.68
N SER A 176 -15.05 0.84 4.66
CA SER A 176 -14.56 -0.53 4.40
C SER A 176 -13.05 -0.54 4.20
N ARG A 177 -12.53 0.39 3.40
CA ARG A 177 -11.09 0.57 3.21
C ARG A 177 -10.38 0.84 4.54
N TYR A 178 -10.88 1.77 5.35
CA TYR A 178 -10.34 2.06 6.68
C TYR A 178 -10.27 0.79 7.56
N HIS A 179 -11.34 0.01 7.60
CA HIS A 179 -11.38 -1.23 8.38
C HIS A 179 -10.41 -2.29 7.85
N MET A 180 -10.30 -2.47 6.54
CA MET A 180 -9.36 -3.41 5.94
C MET A 180 -7.90 -3.04 6.29
N PHE A 181 -7.56 -1.75 6.24
CA PHE A 181 -6.22 -1.31 6.64
C PHE A 181 -5.95 -1.55 8.13
N SER A 182 -6.86 -1.18 9.01
CA SER A 182 -6.66 -1.29 10.46
C SER A 182 -6.66 -2.74 10.96
N THR A 183 -7.40 -3.64 10.31
CA THR A 183 -7.60 -5.02 10.83
C THR A 183 -6.82 -6.08 10.05
N VAL A 184 -6.63 -5.91 8.75
CA VAL A 184 -5.99 -6.90 7.87
C VAL A 184 -4.57 -6.48 7.52
N TYR A 185 -4.40 -5.38 6.77
CA TYR A 185 -3.11 -5.00 6.22
C TYR A 185 -2.11 -4.60 7.31
N TYR A 186 -2.54 -3.84 8.30
CA TYR A 186 -1.68 -3.41 9.42
C TYR A 186 -1.82 -4.29 10.67
N HIS A 187 -2.32 -5.53 10.50
CA HIS A 187 -2.38 -6.44 11.63
C HIS A 187 -0.98 -6.66 12.24
N LYS A 188 -0.90 -6.64 13.57
CA LYS A 188 0.37 -6.71 14.31
C LYS A 188 1.30 -7.87 13.91
N SER A 189 0.74 -9.03 13.57
CA SER A 189 1.53 -10.18 13.13
C SER A 189 2.04 -10.01 11.70
N VAL A 190 1.27 -9.40 10.80
CA VAL A 190 1.73 -9.05 9.45
C VAL A 190 2.89 -8.09 9.56
N ALA A 191 2.74 -6.99 10.29
CA ALA A 191 3.77 -6.00 10.52
C ALA A 191 5.04 -6.59 11.16
N ALA A 192 4.92 -7.63 12.02
CA ALA A 192 6.06 -8.32 12.58
C ALA A 192 6.88 -9.08 11.52
N PHE A 193 6.19 -9.78 10.60
CA PHE A 193 6.85 -10.47 9.48
C PHE A 193 7.47 -9.48 8.50
N GLU A 194 6.74 -8.43 8.12
CA GLU A 194 7.24 -7.38 7.23
C GLU A 194 8.49 -6.71 7.79
N LEU A 195 8.52 -6.42 9.10
CA LEU A 195 9.67 -5.84 9.77
C LEU A 195 10.91 -6.74 9.67
N VAL A 196 10.74 -8.04 9.95
CA VAL A 196 11.84 -9.03 9.82
C VAL A 196 12.31 -9.11 8.38
N PHE A 197 11.40 -9.22 7.43
CA PHE A 197 11.69 -9.30 6.01
C PHE A 197 12.43 -8.03 5.51
N LYS A 198 11.95 -6.84 5.89
CA LYS A 198 12.56 -5.56 5.57
C LYS A 198 14.01 -5.45 6.07
N LEU A 199 14.27 -5.89 7.30
CA LEU A 199 15.62 -5.88 7.87
C LEU A 199 16.57 -6.82 7.11
N LEU A 200 16.10 -8.01 6.74
CA LEU A 200 16.88 -8.98 5.98
C LEU A 200 17.16 -8.49 4.55
N THR A 201 16.14 -8.00 3.84
CA THR A 201 16.29 -7.50 2.47
C THR A 201 17.19 -6.27 2.41
N LYS A 202 17.07 -5.35 3.37
CA LYS A 202 17.95 -4.18 3.47
C LYS A 202 19.43 -4.57 3.68
N ALA A 203 19.70 -5.63 4.43
CA ALA A 203 21.06 -6.14 4.62
C ALA A 203 21.65 -6.79 3.36
N LEU A 204 20.81 -7.27 2.44
CA LEU A 204 21.18 -7.95 1.21
C LEU A 204 21.13 -7.07 -0.04
N LEU A 205 20.50 -5.89 0.05
CA LEU A 205 20.35 -4.97 -1.09
C LEU A 205 21.73 -4.61 -1.66
N GLU A 206 21.83 -4.54 -3.00
CA GLU A 206 23.03 -4.26 -3.79
C GLU A 206 24.17 -5.29 -3.66
N LYS A 207 24.06 -6.23 -2.71
CA LYS A 207 25.03 -7.31 -2.55
C LYS A 207 24.54 -8.62 -3.13
N HIS A 208 23.29 -8.93 -2.94
CA HIS A 208 22.65 -10.20 -3.32
C HIS A 208 21.22 -10.01 -3.84
N ILE A 209 20.61 -8.87 -3.58
CA ILE A 209 19.35 -8.42 -4.16
C ILE A 209 19.71 -7.24 -5.07
N PRO A 210 19.26 -7.21 -6.33
CA PRO A 210 19.61 -6.17 -7.30
C PRO A 210 19.29 -4.76 -6.78
N GLY A 211 20.17 -3.78 -7.07
CA GLY A 211 19.88 -2.36 -6.85
C GLY A 211 18.91 -1.81 -7.91
N LEU A 212 18.38 -0.60 -7.71
CA LEU A 212 17.41 0.00 -8.64
C LEU A 212 17.97 0.12 -10.05
N LYS A 213 19.23 0.56 -10.21
CA LYS A 213 19.88 0.68 -11.52
C LYS A 213 19.90 -0.67 -12.25
N GLU A 214 20.28 -1.73 -11.56
CA GLU A 214 20.32 -3.07 -12.15
C GLU A 214 18.92 -3.54 -12.58
N ILE A 215 17.87 -3.25 -11.78
CA ILE A 215 16.48 -3.57 -12.14
C ILE A 215 16.06 -2.87 -13.42
N LEU A 216 16.36 -1.57 -13.56
CA LEU A 216 16.01 -0.76 -14.74
C LEU A 216 16.79 -1.16 -16.00
N GLU A 217 17.94 -1.82 -15.83
CA GLU A 217 18.79 -2.34 -16.91
C GLU A 217 18.53 -3.84 -17.20
N MET A 218 17.67 -4.51 -16.43
CA MET A 218 17.34 -5.92 -16.67
C MET A 218 16.64 -6.09 -18.02
N ASN A 219 17.05 -7.11 -18.75
CA ASN A 219 16.23 -7.58 -19.84
C ASN A 219 14.99 -8.32 -19.31
N GLU A 220 14.01 -8.53 -20.17
CA GLU A 220 12.72 -9.15 -19.85
C GLU A 220 12.86 -10.48 -19.10
N THR A 221 13.72 -11.38 -19.60
CA THR A 221 13.95 -12.69 -18.99
C THR A 221 14.50 -12.57 -17.56
N LYS A 222 15.46 -11.67 -17.32
CA LYS A 222 16.00 -11.45 -15.97
C LYS A 222 14.96 -10.86 -15.03
N TYR A 223 14.15 -9.91 -15.54
CA TYR A 223 13.09 -9.30 -14.75
C TYR A 223 12.04 -10.33 -14.34
N MET A 224 11.63 -11.23 -15.24
CA MET A 224 10.71 -12.33 -14.95
C MET A 224 11.21 -13.29 -13.88
N HIS A 225 12.52 -13.45 -13.73
CA HIS A 225 13.14 -14.26 -12.68
C HIS A 225 13.39 -13.51 -11.36
N PHE A 226 13.19 -12.21 -11.35
CA PHE A 226 13.25 -11.40 -10.12
C PHE A 226 11.87 -11.42 -9.44
N ASP A 227 11.54 -12.56 -8.84
CA ASP A 227 10.26 -12.87 -8.21
C ASP A 227 10.39 -13.15 -6.70
N ASP A 228 9.26 -13.44 -6.06
CA ASP A 228 9.19 -13.76 -4.63
C ASP A 228 10.08 -14.96 -4.28
N TYR A 229 10.13 -15.98 -5.14
CA TYR A 229 10.95 -17.19 -4.91
C TYR A 229 12.44 -16.89 -4.96
N ASN A 230 12.86 -16.03 -5.89
CA ASN A 230 14.25 -15.60 -6.00
C ASN A 230 14.72 -14.88 -4.74
N VAL A 231 13.95 -13.86 -4.30
CA VAL A 231 14.29 -13.09 -3.10
C VAL A 231 14.24 -13.96 -1.85
N TRP A 232 13.20 -14.81 -1.72
CA TRP A 232 13.09 -15.76 -0.61
C TRP A 232 14.26 -16.71 -0.52
N SER A 233 14.63 -17.35 -1.65
CA SER A 233 15.79 -18.25 -1.73
C SER A 233 17.08 -17.53 -1.38
N THR A 234 17.24 -16.29 -1.81
CA THR A 234 18.40 -15.45 -1.51
C THR A 234 18.50 -15.17 -0.01
N ILE A 235 17.40 -14.80 0.64
CA ILE A 235 17.35 -14.60 2.09
C ILE A 235 17.72 -15.89 2.83
N GLN A 236 17.12 -17.01 2.47
CA GLN A 236 17.40 -18.29 3.11
C GLN A 236 18.88 -18.68 3.00
N LYS A 237 19.45 -18.61 1.79
CA LYS A 237 20.83 -19.03 1.54
C LYS A 237 21.86 -18.10 2.18
N LYS A 238 21.64 -16.78 2.10
CA LYS A 238 22.66 -15.79 2.51
C LYS A 238 22.58 -15.47 4.00
N CYS A 239 21.38 -15.25 4.54
CA CYS A 239 21.23 -14.89 5.94
C CYS A 239 21.41 -16.09 6.89
N SER A 240 21.02 -17.30 6.48
CA SER A 240 21.25 -18.51 7.31
C SER A 240 22.73 -18.83 7.51
N ASN A 241 23.56 -18.44 6.54
CA ASN A 241 25.01 -18.64 6.58
C ASN A 241 25.79 -17.35 6.96
N ASP A 242 25.08 -16.26 7.31
CA ASP A 242 25.73 -15.00 7.70
C ASP A 242 26.49 -15.17 9.02
N THR A 243 27.62 -14.48 9.11
CA THR A 243 28.43 -14.44 10.34
C THR A 243 27.83 -13.57 11.43
N LYS A 244 26.88 -12.68 11.08
CA LYS A 244 26.17 -11.79 12.01
C LYS A 244 25.05 -12.57 12.71
N PRO A 245 25.14 -12.83 14.05
CA PRO A 245 24.13 -13.61 14.78
C PRO A 245 22.71 -13.05 14.63
N PHE A 246 22.57 -11.73 14.54
CA PHE A 246 21.29 -11.04 14.37
C PHE A 246 20.57 -11.43 13.06
N LEU A 247 21.26 -11.36 11.93
CA LEU A 247 20.68 -11.71 10.62
C LEU A 247 20.34 -13.21 10.54
N LYS A 248 21.21 -14.05 11.11
CA LYS A 248 20.95 -15.49 11.19
C LYS A 248 19.68 -15.80 12.00
N GLU A 249 19.49 -15.10 13.12
CA GLU A 249 18.30 -15.28 13.96
C GLU A 249 17.03 -14.76 13.28
N LEU A 250 17.07 -13.59 12.65
CA LEU A 250 15.94 -13.06 11.86
C LEU A 250 15.55 -14.01 10.72
N SER A 251 16.52 -14.59 10.02
CA SER A 251 16.27 -15.58 8.97
C SER A 251 15.55 -16.81 9.51
N LYS A 252 15.98 -17.34 10.68
CA LYS A 252 15.30 -18.46 11.34
C LYS A 252 13.86 -18.11 11.74
N MET A 253 13.65 -16.89 12.28
CA MET A 253 12.31 -16.43 12.64
C MET A 253 11.37 -16.40 11.44
N LEU A 254 11.87 -15.91 10.30
CA LEU A 254 11.11 -15.86 9.07
C LEU A 254 10.79 -17.27 8.55
N CYS A 255 11.79 -18.15 8.44
CA CYS A 255 11.63 -19.51 7.94
C CYS A 255 10.75 -20.40 8.82
N ASN A 256 10.80 -20.21 10.14
CA ASN A 256 10.02 -21.00 11.10
C ASN A 256 8.65 -20.41 11.41
N HIS A 257 8.26 -19.33 10.72
CA HIS A 257 7.00 -18.61 10.97
C HIS A 257 6.82 -18.11 12.42
N HIS A 258 7.91 -17.76 13.07
CA HIS A 258 7.95 -17.23 14.45
C HIS A 258 8.58 -15.84 14.45
N PRO A 259 7.84 -14.79 14.01
CA PRO A 259 8.39 -13.45 13.92
C PRO A 259 8.61 -12.82 15.29
N VAL A 260 9.24 -11.68 15.30
CA VAL A 260 9.43 -10.84 16.49
C VAL A 260 8.11 -10.60 17.25
N LYS A 261 8.20 -10.40 18.55
CA LYS A 261 7.05 -10.27 19.46
C LYS A 261 6.70 -8.82 19.71
N LEU A 262 5.42 -8.50 19.56
CA LEU A 262 4.90 -7.18 19.91
C LEU A 262 5.05 -6.95 21.41
N THR A 263 5.81 -5.93 21.78
CA THR A 263 6.06 -5.53 23.15
C THR A 263 5.14 -4.42 23.57
N PHE A 264 5.02 -3.41 22.73
CA PHE A 264 4.24 -2.21 22.98
C PHE A 264 3.54 -1.77 21.69
N GLU A 265 2.29 -1.34 21.83
CA GLU A 265 1.49 -0.75 20.76
C GLU A 265 0.66 0.38 21.35
N GLU A 266 0.59 1.49 20.63
CA GLU A 266 -0.21 2.64 21.03
C GLU A 266 -1.13 3.06 19.88
N PRO A 267 -2.26 2.35 19.69
CA PRO A 267 -3.26 2.75 18.70
C PRO A 267 -3.92 4.06 19.14
N SER A 268 -4.05 4.99 18.22
CA SER A 268 -4.68 6.29 18.46
C SER A 268 -5.54 6.69 17.27
N LEU A 269 -6.79 7.04 17.55
CA LEU A 269 -7.68 7.77 16.64
C LEU A 269 -7.83 9.18 17.20
N SER A 270 -7.24 10.17 16.55
CA SER A 270 -7.12 11.51 17.12
C SER A 270 -7.31 12.58 16.05
N ALA A 271 -8.11 13.60 16.37
CA ALA A 271 -8.27 14.81 15.57
C ALA A 271 -7.04 15.72 15.61
N GLN A 272 -6.29 15.64 16.72
CA GLN A 272 -5.00 16.29 16.87
C GLN A 272 -4.01 15.27 17.41
N GLU A 273 -2.77 15.34 16.96
CA GLU A 273 -1.72 14.50 17.51
C GLU A 273 -1.74 14.59 19.05
N SER A 274 -2.16 13.52 19.74
CA SER A 274 -2.05 13.46 21.19
C SER A 274 -0.56 13.42 21.53
N ASP A 275 -0.01 14.60 21.84
CA ASP A 275 1.42 14.89 21.79
C ASP A 275 2.26 14.02 22.73
N LYS A 276 1.71 13.60 23.86
CA LYS A 276 2.51 12.97 24.91
C LYS A 276 2.97 11.55 24.54
N ARG A 277 2.10 10.73 23.95
CA ARG A 277 2.40 9.32 23.62
C ARG A 277 3.20 9.18 22.33
N LYS A 278 2.87 9.98 21.31
CA LYS A 278 3.69 10.08 20.09
C LYS A 278 5.08 10.63 20.40
N LEU A 279 5.15 11.59 21.32
CA LEU A 279 6.44 12.10 21.80
C LEU A 279 7.28 11.00 22.46
N ILE A 280 6.68 10.15 23.29
CA ILE A 280 7.35 9.03 23.96
C ILE A 280 7.91 8.04 22.92
N LEU A 281 7.11 7.66 21.92
CA LEU A 281 7.60 6.76 20.86
C LEU A 281 8.69 7.38 19.99
N ARG A 282 8.60 8.67 19.68
CA ARG A 282 9.68 9.42 19.04
C ARG A 282 10.93 9.50 19.92
N LEU A 283 10.75 9.64 21.23
CA LEU A 283 11.86 9.64 22.19
C LEU A 283 12.53 8.25 22.29
N ILE A 284 11.76 7.19 22.39
CA ILE A 284 12.26 5.80 22.45
C ILE A 284 13.13 5.46 21.23
N ARG A 285 12.85 6.03 20.06
CA ARG A 285 13.66 5.83 18.83
C ARG A 285 15.02 6.49 18.85
N ARG A 286 15.26 7.47 19.72
CA ARG A 286 16.57 8.12 19.80
C ARG A 286 17.62 7.12 20.29
N LYS A 287 18.80 7.12 19.68
CA LYS A 287 19.90 6.20 20.01
C LYS A 287 20.17 6.14 21.53
N ALA A 288 20.20 7.29 22.21
CA ALA A 288 20.42 7.36 23.65
C ALA A 288 19.31 6.64 24.46
N GLN A 289 18.05 6.70 24.00
CA GLN A 289 16.93 6.05 24.67
C GLN A 289 16.94 4.54 24.40
N ILE A 290 17.29 4.11 23.19
CA ILE A 290 17.48 2.70 22.89
C ILE A 290 18.58 2.11 23.77
N GLU A 291 19.68 2.82 23.97
CA GLU A 291 20.76 2.41 24.88
C GLU A 291 20.31 2.35 26.34
N LEU A 292 19.51 3.31 26.81
CA LEU A 292 18.94 3.33 28.15
C LEU A 292 18.00 2.11 28.35
N LEU A 293 17.08 1.89 27.45
CA LEU A 293 16.17 0.74 27.47
C LEU A 293 16.90 -0.59 27.41
N SER A 294 17.89 -0.69 26.54
CA SER A 294 18.76 -1.87 26.39
C SER A 294 19.45 -2.22 27.71
N LYS A 295 20.08 -1.22 28.35
CA LYS A 295 20.74 -1.39 29.67
C LYS A 295 19.74 -1.78 30.77
N THR A 296 18.59 -1.10 30.81
CA THR A 296 17.53 -1.34 31.84
C THR A 296 16.89 -2.71 31.69
N ALA A 297 16.59 -3.12 30.46
CA ALA A 297 16.01 -4.42 30.13
C ALA A 297 17.04 -5.55 30.10
N LYS A 298 18.33 -5.26 30.07
CA LYS A 298 19.44 -6.22 29.86
C LYS A 298 19.23 -7.05 28.59
N ILE A 299 18.99 -6.35 27.47
CA ILE A 299 18.83 -6.91 26.12
C ILE A 299 19.71 -6.13 25.15
N GLU A 300 20.09 -6.74 24.03
CA GLU A 300 20.90 -6.08 23.02
C GLU A 300 20.07 -4.99 22.29
N PRO A 301 20.69 -3.80 22.02
CA PRO A 301 19.97 -2.66 21.43
C PRO A 301 19.26 -2.98 20.11
N TYR A 302 19.85 -3.88 19.30
CA TYR A 302 19.32 -4.25 18.00
C TYR A 302 18.06 -5.14 18.08
N TRP A 303 17.67 -5.60 19.29
CA TRP A 303 16.39 -6.27 19.54
C TRP A 303 15.27 -5.34 20.01
N ILE A 304 15.48 -4.02 19.99
CA ILE A 304 14.45 -3.00 20.18
C ILE A 304 14.07 -2.49 18.80
N LEU A 305 13.02 -3.09 18.22
CA LEU A 305 12.63 -2.90 16.84
C LEU A 305 11.36 -2.05 16.76
N PHE A 306 11.34 -1.12 15.82
CA PHE A 306 10.21 -0.20 15.63
C PHE A 306 9.53 -0.49 14.29
N ALA A 307 8.21 -0.59 14.33
CA ALA A 307 7.34 -0.54 13.16
C ALA A 307 6.33 0.58 13.32
N GLU A 308 6.22 1.40 12.30
CA GLU A 308 5.23 2.47 12.23
C GLU A 308 4.47 2.30 10.93
N PRO A 309 3.32 1.60 10.98
CA PRO A 309 2.43 1.56 9.82
C PRO A 309 2.09 2.99 9.38
N PRO A 310 1.93 3.23 8.08
CA PRO A 310 1.47 4.52 7.61
C PRO A 310 0.17 4.95 8.29
N PRO A 311 -0.05 6.24 8.53
CA PRO A 311 -1.32 6.72 9.04
C PRO A 311 -2.48 6.30 8.14
N ILE A 312 -3.60 5.87 8.74
CA ILE A 312 -4.82 5.56 7.99
C ILE A 312 -5.73 6.79 8.07
N GLU A 313 -5.93 7.42 6.94
CA GLU A 313 -6.88 8.50 6.73
C GLU A 313 -8.06 7.97 5.93
N ILE A 314 -9.26 8.52 6.14
CA ILE A 314 -10.47 8.08 5.43
C ILE A 314 -10.39 8.43 3.94
N LEU A 315 -9.80 9.59 3.60
CA LEU A 315 -9.43 10.01 2.26
C LEU A 315 -7.90 10.03 2.14
N VAL A 316 -7.39 9.60 1.00
CA VAL A 316 -5.94 9.61 0.71
C VAL A 316 -5.51 10.96 0.14
N SER A 317 -6.38 11.55 -0.67
CA SER A 317 -6.12 12.82 -1.35
C SER A 317 -6.08 13.98 -0.34
N LYS A 318 -4.97 14.69 -0.32
CA LYS A 318 -4.76 15.87 0.54
C LYS A 318 -5.04 17.18 -0.19
N GLU A 319 -4.72 17.19 -1.46
CA GLU A 319 -4.88 18.39 -2.31
C GLU A 319 -6.35 18.56 -2.71
N PRO A 320 -6.86 19.81 -2.71
CA PRO A 320 -8.24 20.10 -3.10
C PRO A 320 -8.57 19.62 -4.52
N GLU A 321 -7.57 19.64 -5.41
CA GLU A 321 -7.70 19.22 -6.81
C GLU A 321 -7.89 17.71 -6.96
N GLU A 322 -7.42 16.92 -6.02
CA GLU A 322 -7.48 15.45 -6.04
C GLU A 322 -8.64 14.89 -5.22
N THR A 323 -9.39 15.74 -4.52
CA THR A 323 -10.46 15.31 -3.64
C THR A 323 -11.68 14.83 -4.43
N LEU A 324 -12.23 13.69 -4.02
CA LEU A 324 -13.49 13.16 -4.55
C LEU A 324 -14.63 14.15 -4.33
N LEU A 325 -15.43 14.39 -5.40
CA LEU A 325 -16.57 15.29 -5.37
C LEU A 325 -17.87 14.51 -5.20
N ILE A 326 -18.84 15.16 -4.57
CA ILE A 326 -20.24 14.73 -4.54
C ILE A 326 -21.11 15.76 -5.24
N GLU A 327 -22.04 15.30 -6.09
CA GLU A 327 -23.03 16.16 -6.72
C GLU A 327 -24.30 16.19 -5.87
N LYS A 328 -24.78 17.40 -5.58
CA LYS A 328 -26.05 17.63 -4.93
C LYS A 328 -26.73 18.85 -5.53
N ASP A 329 -27.95 18.67 -6.00
CA ASP A 329 -28.77 19.77 -6.60
C ASP A 329 -28.04 20.52 -7.74
N GLY A 330 -27.22 19.79 -8.54
CA GLY A 330 -26.42 20.36 -9.63
C GLY A 330 -25.14 21.08 -9.20
N ALA A 331 -24.82 21.09 -7.92
CA ALA A 331 -23.56 21.62 -7.38
C ALA A 331 -22.57 20.50 -7.03
N PHE A 332 -21.29 20.72 -7.32
CA PHE A 332 -20.21 19.82 -6.96
C PHE A 332 -19.47 20.31 -5.72
N THR A 333 -19.51 19.49 -4.67
CA THR A 333 -18.86 19.79 -3.38
C THR A 333 -17.85 18.71 -3.06
N PRO A 334 -16.64 19.04 -2.53
CA PRO A 334 -15.73 18.03 -2.00
C PRO A 334 -16.43 17.18 -0.93
N LEU A 335 -16.33 15.86 -1.03
CA LEU A 335 -16.96 14.93 -0.06
C LEU A 335 -16.53 15.22 1.39
N ARG A 336 -15.30 15.71 1.56
CA ARG A 336 -14.77 16.13 2.87
C ARG A 336 -15.49 17.35 3.47
N GLU A 337 -16.16 18.14 2.65
CA GLU A 337 -16.86 19.36 3.06
C GLU A 337 -18.39 19.15 3.20
N ASP A 338 -18.91 18.01 2.75
CA ASP A 338 -20.32 17.67 2.92
C ASP A 338 -20.64 17.34 4.37
N ASN A 339 -21.17 18.31 5.10
CA ASN A 339 -21.51 18.18 6.53
C ASN A 339 -22.64 17.18 6.83
N THR A 340 -23.27 16.61 5.80
CA THR A 340 -24.26 15.53 5.93
C THR A 340 -23.64 14.15 5.68
N SER A 341 -22.32 14.09 5.42
CA SER A 341 -21.56 12.87 5.23
C SER A 341 -20.81 12.47 6.50
N ILE A 342 -20.81 11.17 6.83
CA ILE A 342 -19.95 10.62 7.89
C ILE A 342 -18.46 10.80 7.54
N VAL A 343 -18.11 10.82 6.26
CA VAL A 343 -16.74 11.05 5.79
C VAL A 343 -16.23 12.42 6.24
N HIS A 344 -17.06 13.46 6.18
CA HIS A 344 -16.72 14.80 6.68
C HIS A 344 -16.21 14.75 8.14
N LEU A 345 -16.90 14.03 9.01
CA LEU A 345 -16.47 13.87 10.40
C LEU A 345 -15.16 13.06 10.51
N LEU A 346 -15.05 11.97 9.74
CA LEU A 346 -13.90 11.08 9.80
C LEU A 346 -12.63 11.68 9.19
N THR A 347 -12.72 12.65 8.28
CA THR A 347 -11.53 13.35 7.73
C THR A 347 -10.79 14.16 8.78
N GLN A 348 -11.42 14.46 9.92
CA GLN A 348 -10.78 15.15 11.03
C GLN A 348 -9.89 14.22 11.87
N TYR A 349 -9.94 12.90 11.63
CA TYR A 349 -9.25 11.90 12.43
C TYR A 349 -8.28 11.09 11.58
N THR A 350 -7.13 10.84 12.17
CA THR A 350 -6.10 9.96 11.61
C THR A 350 -5.84 8.81 12.58
N TYR A 351 -5.90 7.59 12.10
CA TYR A 351 -5.50 6.43 12.88
C TYR A 351 -4.02 6.15 12.71
N VAL A 352 -3.32 6.03 13.82
CA VAL A 352 -1.91 5.63 13.86
C VAL A 352 -1.72 4.53 14.89
N SER A 353 -0.81 3.60 14.64
CA SER A 353 -0.51 2.50 15.57
C SER A 353 0.99 2.19 15.55
N PRO A 354 1.82 3.08 16.12
CA PRO A 354 3.24 2.81 16.25
C PRO A 354 3.50 1.66 17.22
N ARG A 355 4.48 0.81 16.90
CA ARG A 355 4.73 -0.46 17.58
C ARG A 355 6.19 -0.66 17.90
N VAL A 356 6.43 -1.31 19.04
CA VAL A 356 7.75 -1.79 19.44
C VAL A 356 7.73 -3.31 19.50
N TYR A 357 8.66 -3.93 18.82
CA TYR A 357 8.84 -5.38 18.78
C TYR A 357 10.17 -5.78 19.38
N THR A 358 10.27 -7.01 19.83
CA THR A 358 11.51 -7.60 20.31
C THR A 358 11.60 -9.08 19.96
N LYS A 359 12.71 -9.72 20.30
CA LYS A 359 13.09 -11.07 19.89
C LYS A 359 12.03 -12.13 20.24
N ASP A 360 11.72 -12.28 21.52
CA ASP A 360 10.89 -13.35 22.06
C ASP A 360 10.12 -12.91 23.32
N ASP A 361 9.37 -13.81 23.92
CA ASP A 361 8.54 -13.47 25.08
C ASP A 361 9.37 -13.13 26.33
N SER A 362 10.58 -13.69 26.51
CA SER A 362 11.49 -13.33 27.61
C SER A 362 12.00 -11.89 27.44
N TYR A 363 12.39 -11.50 26.22
CA TYR A 363 12.79 -10.13 25.92
C TYR A 363 11.62 -9.15 26.04
N LYS A 364 10.42 -9.58 25.65
CA LYS A 364 9.18 -8.79 25.72
C LYS A 364 8.88 -8.37 27.18
N GLU A 365 8.89 -9.30 28.13
CA GLU A 365 8.62 -8.99 29.52
C GLU A 365 9.67 -8.03 30.10
N ARG A 366 10.95 -8.27 29.82
CA ARG A 366 12.04 -7.38 30.25
C ARG A 366 11.93 -5.97 29.66
N LEU A 367 11.62 -5.86 28.36
CA LEU A 367 11.49 -4.59 27.69
C LEU A 367 10.26 -3.82 28.15
N ARG A 368 9.13 -4.50 28.41
CA ARG A 368 7.94 -3.90 29.03
C ARG A 368 8.25 -3.30 30.38
N GLY A 369 8.91 -4.06 31.25
CA GLY A 369 9.34 -3.57 32.56
C GLY A 369 10.27 -2.36 32.47
N ALA A 370 11.18 -2.35 31.48
CA ALA A 370 12.05 -1.20 31.26
C ALA A 370 11.29 0.03 30.75
N ILE A 371 10.34 -0.14 29.81
CA ILE A 371 9.49 0.95 29.31
C ILE A 371 8.66 1.54 30.45
N SER A 372 8.00 0.68 31.26
CA SER A 372 7.22 1.13 32.39
C SER A 372 8.08 1.90 33.42
N LYS A 373 9.27 1.41 33.74
CA LYS A 373 10.19 2.06 34.66
C LYS A 373 10.71 3.41 34.17
N CYS A 374 11.00 3.52 32.87
CA CYS A 374 11.61 4.71 32.28
C CYS A 374 10.57 5.80 31.94
N TYR A 375 9.33 5.42 31.63
CA TYR A 375 8.33 6.32 31.06
C TYR A 375 6.98 6.33 31.79
N GLY A 376 6.79 5.47 32.79
CA GLY A 376 5.53 5.38 33.57
C GLY A 376 4.34 4.86 32.76
N MET A 377 4.60 3.92 31.82
CA MET A 377 3.60 3.39 30.89
C MET A 377 3.26 1.93 31.21
#